data_4b4766663ef3fa2abf39dbd097b1061c
#
_entry.id   4b4766663ef3fa2abf39dbd097b1061c
#
_cell.length_a   1.000
_cell.length_b   1.000
_cell.length_c   1.000
_cell.angle_alpha   90.00
_cell.angle_beta   90.00
_cell.angle_gamma   90.00
#
_symmetry.space_group_name_H-M   'P 1'
#
loop_
_entity.id
_entity.type
_entity.pdbx_description
1 polymer ?
#
loop_
_entity_poly.entity_id
_entity_poly.type
_entity_poly.pdbx_seq_one_letter_code
_entity_poly.pdbx_strand_id
1 'polypeptide(L)'
;MGSKALHEFLSSNLQELKEKGLYRKLPVITGPTGPRCIINGKEVINLSSNNYLGLASDPRLKEASIKATEKYGAGAGAVRTIIGTLDIHEELEEKLAKFKHTEAVITFQSGFNCNIGTVGALMNKQDAILSDELNHASIIDGCRLSGAKILRFKHSDMDDLRRVIKEAKESGLYKKLLIITDGVFSMDGDIAKLPEIVEIAEEYDALTYVDDAHASGVLGKNGSGSVSHFNLYGKVDCQIGTLSKAIGVVGGYVAGTKELIDWLKLRGRPFLFSTAMTPGDAGACIKAIEILSESTELVDRLWENGRYFKTKLKGMGFDIGHSETPITPVMIGDEAKAMKFSDDLFNEGLFAQGIAFPTVPRGKARVRNIVTAAHTKDMLDEAAAIYEKVGKKAGII
;
A
#
# COMPACT_ATOMS: atom_id res chain seq x y z
N MET A 1 21.52 -30.70 9.81
CA MET A 1 20.07 -30.86 10.12
C MET A 1 19.73 -29.93 11.26
N GLY A 2 18.57 -29.26 11.23
CA GLY A 2 18.11 -28.42 12.35
C GLY A 2 17.78 -29.23 13.59
N SER A 3 17.54 -28.57 14.73
CA SER A 3 17.18 -29.24 15.97
C SER A 3 15.84 -30.00 15.83
N LYS A 4 15.71 -31.13 16.52
CA LYS A 4 14.47 -31.93 16.55
C LYS A 4 13.27 -31.09 16.98
N ALA A 5 13.44 -30.20 17.99
CA ALA A 5 12.42 -29.30 18.47
C ALA A 5 11.93 -28.31 17.39
N LEU A 6 12.84 -27.74 16.57
CA LEU A 6 12.45 -26.87 15.46
C LEU A 6 11.66 -27.64 14.40
N HIS A 7 12.09 -28.85 14.05
CA HIS A 7 11.39 -29.70 13.07
C HIS A 7 9.97 -30.04 13.55
N GLU A 8 9.82 -30.49 14.79
CA GLU A 8 8.51 -30.81 15.38
C GLU A 8 7.58 -29.59 15.40
N PHE A 9 8.10 -28.43 15.86
CA PHE A 9 7.35 -27.18 15.88
C PHE A 9 6.84 -26.79 14.49
N LEU A 10 7.73 -26.75 13.49
CA LEU A 10 7.37 -26.36 12.13
C LEU A 10 6.40 -27.34 11.46
N SER A 11 6.67 -28.66 11.60
CA SER A 11 5.83 -29.69 11.00
C SER A 11 4.40 -29.68 11.55
N SER A 12 4.26 -29.57 12.87
CA SER A 12 2.95 -29.48 13.54
C SER A 12 2.15 -28.25 13.08
N ASN A 13 2.77 -27.05 13.09
CA ASN A 13 2.09 -25.82 12.67
C ASN A 13 1.74 -25.82 11.18
N LEU A 14 2.63 -26.34 10.32
CA LEU A 14 2.32 -26.44 8.88
C LEU A 14 1.20 -27.45 8.61
N GLN A 15 1.14 -28.54 9.37
CA GLN A 15 0.06 -29.51 9.25
C GLN A 15 -1.28 -28.89 9.67
N GLU A 16 -1.32 -28.15 10.78
CA GLU A 16 -2.50 -27.43 11.22
C GLU A 16 -3.00 -26.42 10.17
N LEU A 17 -2.08 -25.66 9.55
CA LEU A 17 -2.43 -24.73 8.46
C LEU A 17 -3.02 -25.45 7.25
N LYS A 18 -2.51 -26.65 6.90
CA LYS A 18 -3.08 -27.47 5.81
C LYS A 18 -4.47 -27.97 6.13
N GLU A 19 -4.69 -28.47 7.34
CA GLU A 19 -5.99 -28.97 7.82
C GLU A 19 -7.07 -27.86 7.85
N LYS A 20 -6.65 -26.63 8.22
CA LYS A 20 -7.52 -25.43 8.19
C LYS A 20 -7.68 -24.82 6.80
N GLY A 21 -7.07 -25.37 5.75
CA GLY A 21 -7.11 -24.78 4.39
C GLY A 21 -6.39 -23.43 4.27
N LEU A 22 -5.53 -23.08 5.23
CA LEU A 22 -4.79 -21.82 5.26
C LEU A 22 -3.39 -21.92 4.64
N TYR A 23 -2.91 -23.14 4.36
CA TYR A 23 -1.64 -23.34 3.67
C TYR A 23 -1.76 -22.92 2.20
N ARG A 24 -0.96 -21.95 1.78
CA ARG A 24 -0.96 -21.43 0.41
C ARG A 24 0.39 -21.61 -0.26
N LYS A 25 0.37 -22.07 -1.52
CA LYS A 25 1.53 -21.98 -2.40
C LYS A 25 1.58 -20.58 -3.01
N LEU A 26 2.78 -20.03 -3.15
CA LEU A 26 2.96 -18.76 -3.85
C LEU A 26 2.61 -18.92 -5.33
N PRO A 27 1.78 -18.04 -5.91
CA PRO A 27 1.57 -18.01 -7.36
C PRO A 27 2.86 -17.57 -8.05
N VAL A 28 3.27 -18.30 -9.09
CA VAL A 28 4.47 -18.00 -9.87
C VAL A 28 4.07 -17.34 -11.18
N ILE A 29 4.54 -16.12 -11.39
CA ILE A 29 4.35 -15.39 -12.65
C ILE A 29 5.53 -15.69 -13.57
N THR A 30 5.25 -16.09 -14.80
CA THR A 30 6.25 -16.28 -15.85
C THR A 30 6.18 -15.11 -16.83
N GLY A 31 7.23 -14.29 -16.86
CA GLY A 31 7.29 -13.05 -17.65
C GLY A 31 6.89 -11.78 -16.87
N PRO A 32 6.57 -10.68 -17.56
CA PRO A 32 6.27 -9.40 -16.93
C PRO A 32 4.89 -9.40 -16.25
N THR A 33 4.77 -8.63 -15.16
CA THR A 33 3.48 -8.38 -14.51
C THR A 33 2.69 -7.35 -15.33
N GLY A 34 1.66 -7.84 -16.02
CA GLY A 34 0.76 -7.03 -16.86
C GLY A 34 -0.71 -7.31 -16.56
N PRO A 35 -1.64 -6.66 -17.31
CA PRO A 35 -3.08 -6.92 -17.21
C PRO A 35 -3.45 -8.34 -17.68
N ARG A 36 -2.67 -8.93 -18.58
CA ARG A 36 -2.60 -10.37 -18.86
C ARG A 36 -1.22 -10.88 -18.49
N CYS A 37 -1.15 -12.05 -17.85
CA CYS A 37 0.11 -12.68 -17.48
C CYS A 37 -0.06 -14.20 -17.38
N ILE A 38 1.05 -14.91 -17.32
CA ILE A 38 1.05 -16.37 -17.10
C ILE A 38 1.31 -16.62 -15.62
N ILE A 39 0.33 -17.21 -14.93
CA ILE A 39 0.43 -17.58 -13.51
C ILE A 39 0.31 -19.09 -13.39
N ASN A 40 1.32 -19.74 -12.79
CA ASN A 40 1.39 -21.20 -12.66
C ASN A 40 1.18 -21.94 -13.99
N GLY A 41 1.71 -21.39 -15.08
CA GLY A 41 1.60 -21.95 -16.42
C GLY A 41 0.30 -21.68 -17.16
N LYS A 42 -0.64 -20.91 -16.57
CA LYS A 42 -1.91 -20.55 -17.18
C LYS A 42 -1.97 -19.06 -17.51
N GLU A 43 -2.38 -18.71 -18.72
CA GLU A 43 -2.66 -17.33 -19.09
C GLU A 43 -3.98 -16.85 -18.45
N VAL A 44 -3.94 -15.68 -17.82
CA VAL A 44 -5.08 -15.11 -17.08
C VAL A 44 -5.13 -13.60 -17.24
N ILE A 45 -6.32 -13.02 -17.07
CA ILE A 45 -6.48 -11.60 -16.77
C ILE A 45 -6.13 -11.40 -15.30
N ASN A 46 -5.26 -10.45 -14.99
CA ASN A 46 -4.72 -10.22 -13.64
C ASN A 46 -5.39 -9.03 -12.97
N LEU A 47 -6.31 -9.28 -12.06
CA LEU A 47 -6.97 -8.27 -11.21
C LEU A 47 -6.43 -8.24 -9.77
N SER A 48 -5.20 -8.75 -9.51
CA SER A 48 -4.63 -8.78 -8.16
C SER A 48 -3.33 -8.01 -7.99
N SER A 49 -2.72 -7.56 -9.07
CA SER A 49 -1.49 -6.77 -9.01
C SER A 49 -1.76 -5.37 -8.44
N ASN A 50 -0.85 -4.90 -7.58
CA ASN A 50 -0.85 -3.51 -7.12
C ASN A 50 -0.21 -2.54 -8.14
N ASN A 51 0.10 -2.98 -9.35
CA ASN A 51 0.67 -2.18 -10.44
C ASN A 51 -0.39 -1.28 -11.10
N TYR A 52 -0.99 -0.37 -10.32
CA TYR A 52 -2.15 0.45 -10.69
C TYR A 52 -2.04 1.14 -12.04
N LEU A 53 -0.84 1.64 -12.36
CA LEU A 53 -0.59 2.43 -13.57
C LEU A 53 0.00 1.60 -14.73
N GLY A 54 0.32 0.32 -14.47
CA GLY A 54 0.95 -0.55 -15.45
C GLY A 54 2.45 -0.28 -15.66
N LEU A 55 3.06 0.53 -14.80
CA LEU A 55 4.45 1.00 -14.97
C LEU A 55 5.52 -0.06 -14.73
N ALA A 56 5.22 -1.14 -13.99
CA ALA A 56 6.22 -2.16 -13.64
C ALA A 56 6.90 -2.83 -14.84
N SER A 57 6.26 -2.82 -16.02
CA SER A 57 6.83 -3.35 -17.27
C SER A 57 6.98 -2.29 -18.37
N ASP A 58 6.82 -1.01 -18.04
CA ASP A 58 6.95 0.10 -18.99
C ASP A 58 8.38 0.16 -19.56
N PRO A 59 8.56 0.21 -20.88
CA PRO A 59 9.89 0.25 -21.50
C PRO A 59 10.71 1.48 -21.08
N ARG A 60 10.07 2.61 -20.76
CA ARG A 60 10.76 3.84 -20.31
C ARG A 60 11.42 3.63 -18.94
N LEU A 61 10.76 2.91 -18.03
CA LEU A 61 11.31 2.56 -16.71
C LEU A 61 12.45 1.56 -16.84
N LYS A 62 12.31 0.56 -17.72
CA LYS A 62 13.37 -0.40 -18.02
C LYS A 62 14.63 0.28 -18.55
N GLU A 63 14.48 1.18 -19.51
CA GLU A 63 15.59 1.94 -20.08
C GLU A 63 16.29 2.80 -19.01
N ALA A 64 15.52 3.49 -18.16
CA ALA A 64 16.08 4.31 -17.08
C ALA A 64 16.84 3.45 -16.06
N SER A 65 16.31 2.28 -15.72
CA SER A 65 16.99 1.32 -14.82
C SER A 65 18.29 0.81 -15.40
N ILE A 66 18.33 0.47 -16.69
CA ILE A 66 19.54 0.01 -17.38
C ILE A 66 20.59 1.10 -17.38
N LYS A 67 20.26 2.33 -17.80
CA LYS A 67 21.19 3.48 -17.82
C LYS A 67 21.76 3.77 -16.42
N ALA A 68 20.94 3.73 -15.38
CA ALA A 68 21.41 3.93 -14.02
C ALA A 68 22.34 2.81 -13.58
N THR A 69 22.03 1.56 -13.89
CA THR A 69 22.89 0.41 -13.58
C THR A 69 24.24 0.48 -14.33
N GLU A 70 24.23 0.89 -15.60
CA GLU A 70 25.46 1.08 -16.39
C GLU A 70 26.37 2.17 -15.78
N LYS A 71 25.78 3.28 -15.30
CA LYS A 71 26.54 4.41 -14.73
C LYS A 71 27.09 4.11 -13.33
N TYR A 72 26.27 3.51 -12.45
CA TYR A 72 26.56 3.42 -11.02
C TYR A 72 26.90 2.00 -10.55
N GLY A 73 26.68 0.97 -11.35
CA GLY A 73 26.79 -0.43 -10.97
C GLY A 73 25.48 -1.00 -10.38
N ALA A 74 25.55 -2.24 -9.92
CA ALA A 74 24.38 -3.00 -9.45
C ALA A 74 23.85 -2.56 -8.08
N GLY A 75 24.64 -1.87 -7.28
CA GLY A 75 24.25 -1.47 -5.93
C GLY A 75 25.15 -0.39 -5.34
N ALA A 76 24.74 0.22 -4.24
CA ALA A 76 25.47 1.29 -3.56
C ALA A 76 26.59 0.77 -2.62
N GLY A 77 26.61 -0.51 -2.30
CA GLY A 77 27.69 -1.15 -1.51
C GLY A 77 27.73 -0.79 -0.02
N ALA A 78 26.89 0.14 0.46
CA ALA A 78 26.88 0.60 1.85
C ALA A 78 25.52 1.21 2.25
N VAL A 79 25.34 1.45 3.55
CA VAL A 79 24.24 2.26 4.07
C VAL A 79 24.44 3.73 3.69
N ARG A 80 23.33 4.47 3.59
CA ARG A 80 23.30 5.87 3.15
C ARG A 80 24.26 6.78 3.96
N THR A 81 24.35 6.57 5.26
CA THR A 81 25.09 7.42 6.19
C THR A 81 26.62 7.20 6.19
N ILE A 82 27.10 6.09 5.62
CA ILE A 82 28.55 5.82 5.56
C ILE A 82 29.11 6.29 4.22
N ILE A 83 28.74 5.62 3.11
CA ILE A 83 29.20 5.95 1.75
C ILE A 83 28.20 5.49 0.68
N GLY A 84 27.02 5.03 1.07
CA GLY A 84 26.00 4.50 0.16
C GLY A 84 25.07 5.55 -0.44
N THR A 85 25.24 6.84 -0.15
CA THR A 85 24.48 7.91 -0.80
C THR A 85 25.09 8.22 -2.16
N LEU A 86 24.39 7.89 -3.22
CA LEU A 86 24.71 8.29 -4.59
C LEU A 86 23.89 9.53 -4.97
N ASP A 87 24.37 10.34 -5.90
CA ASP A 87 23.66 11.53 -6.41
C ASP A 87 22.28 11.19 -6.97
N ILE A 88 22.09 10.04 -7.58
CA ILE A 88 20.78 9.57 -8.07
C ILE A 88 19.76 9.35 -6.95
N HIS A 89 20.17 9.06 -5.71
CA HIS A 89 19.26 8.97 -4.57
C HIS A 89 18.73 10.36 -4.19
N GLU A 90 19.61 11.38 -4.20
CA GLU A 90 19.25 12.77 -3.90
C GLU A 90 18.33 13.32 -5.01
N GLU A 91 18.63 13.03 -6.29
CA GLU A 91 17.76 13.38 -7.41
C GLU A 91 16.33 12.79 -7.26
N LEU A 92 16.23 11.50 -6.87
CA LEU A 92 14.93 10.87 -6.60
C LEU A 92 14.18 11.57 -5.47
N GLU A 93 14.87 11.86 -4.36
CA GLU A 93 14.29 12.51 -3.18
C GLU A 93 13.81 13.94 -3.51
N GLU A 94 14.58 14.71 -4.30
CA GLU A 94 14.15 16.03 -4.77
C GLU A 94 12.92 15.98 -5.69
N LYS A 95 12.87 15.02 -6.64
CA LYS A 95 11.72 14.86 -7.53
C LYS A 95 10.47 14.43 -6.76
N LEU A 96 10.64 13.53 -5.80
CA LEU A 96 9.54 13.13 -4.90
C LEU A 96 9.04 14.28 -4.04
N ALA A 97 9.93 15.12 -3.50
CA ALA A 97 9.54 16.30 -2.71
C ALA A 97 8.67 17.26 -3.53
N LYS A 98 9.09 17.54 -4.78
CA LYS A 98 8.29 18.36 -5.72
C LYS A 98 6.94 17.71 -6.05
N PHE A 99 6.93 16.40 -6.31
CA PHE A 99 5.71 15.65 -6.64
C PHE A 99 4.72 15.60 -5.47
N LYS A 100 5.23 15.49 -4.23
CA LYS A 100 4.41 15.47 -3.00
C LYS A 100 4.09 16.86 -2.45
N HIS A 101 4.64 17.92 -3.03
CA HIS A 101 4.51 19.31 -2.55
C HIS A 101 4.97 19.44 -1.09
N THR A 102 6.13 18.87 -0.76
CA THR A 102 6.76 18.95 0.57
C THR A 102 8.16 19.55 0.47
N GLU A 103 8.72 19.95 1.60
CA GLU A 103 10.07 20.55 1.63
C GLU A 103 11.17 19.55 1.34
N ALA A 104 11.01 18.31 1.82
CA ALA A 104 12.02 17.27 1.66
C ALA A 104 11.40 15.86 1.69
N VAL A 105 12.17 14.90 1.19
CA VAL A 105 11.86 13.46 1.18
C VAL A 105 13.09 12.66 1.59
N ILE A 106 12.86 11.51 2.22
CA ILE A 106 13.86 10.47 2.46
C ILE A 106 13.32 9.14 1.91
N THR A 107 14.18 8.37 1.22
CA THR A 107 13.82 7.06 0.66
C THR A 107 14.29 5.90 1.53
N PHE A 108 13.48 4.83 1.54
CA PHE A 108 13.72 3.56 2.23
C PHE A 108 13.56 2.39 1.25
N GLN A 109 13.99 1.19 1.66
CA GLN A 109 13.91 -0.03 0.84
C GLN A 109 12.45 -0.53 0.64
N SER A 110 11.50 -0.07 1.44
CA SER A 110 10.08 -0.40 1.30
C SER A 110 9.19 0.54 2.12
N GLY A 111 7.88 0.61 1.81
CA GLY A 111 6.89 1.29 2.66
C GLY A 111 6.81 0.69 4.06
N PHE A 112 7.04 -0.63 4.21
CA PHE A 112 7.12 -1.27 5.51
C PHE A 112 8.24 -0.66 6.37
N ASN A 113 9.43 -0.47 5.79
CA ASN A 113 10.56 0.15 6.46
C ASN A 113 10.32 1.64 6.76
N CYS A 114 9.54 2.35 5.93
CA CYS A 114 9.12 3.72 6.22
C CYS A 114 8.32 3.78 7.52
N ASN A 115 7.30 2.93 7.67
CA ASN A 115 6.44 2.90 8.86
C ASN A 115 7.25 2.57 10.12
N ILE A 116 8.06 1.50 10.09
CA ILE A 116 8.90 1.11 11.23
C ILE A 116 9.91 2.20 11.59
N GLY A 117 10.57 2.77 10.57
CA GLY A 117 11.62 3.77 10.76
C GLY A 117 11.08 5.08 11.30
N THR A 118 9.98 5.56 10.76
CA THR A 118 9.41 6.88 11.09
C THR A 118 8.71 6.86 12.45
N VAL A 119 7.81 5.92 12.67
CA VAL A 119 7.07 5.85 13.95
C VAL A 119 8.03 5.62 15.11
N GLY A 120 9.01 4.71 14.95
CA GLY A 120 10.01 4.45 15.97
C GLY A 120 11.01 5.57 16.22
N ALA A 121 11.18 6.50 15.25
CA ALA A 121 12.02 7.69 15.42
C ALA A 121 11.29 8.86 16.08
N LEU A 122 9.95 8.95 15.91
CA LEU A 122 9.12 10.06 16.39
C LEU A 122 8.50 9.81 17.76
N MET A 123 8.10 8.57 18.05
CA MET A 123 7.29 8.22 19.20
C MET A 123 8.04 7.28 20.16
N ASN A 124 7.71 7.35 21.44
CA ASN A 124 8.31 6.54 22.49
C ASN A 124 7.30 6.24 23.61
N LYS A 125 7.72 5.53 24.66
CA LYS A 125 6.89 5.09 25.80
C LYS A 125 6.17 6.21 26.58
N GLN A 126 6.56 7.47 26.38
CA GLN A 126 5.93 8.62 27.02
C GLN A 126 4.82 9.24 26.18
N ASP A 127 4.58 8.69 25.00
CA ASP A 127 3.68 9.22 23.97
C ASP A 127 2.50 8.28 23.73
N ALA A 128 1.44 8.75 23.06
CA ALA A 128 0.36 7.90 22.57
C ALA A 128 0.14 8.05 21.07
N ILE A 129 -0.28 6.95 20.46
CA ILE A 129 -0.61 6.87 19.03
C ILE A 129 -2.07 6.48 18.91
N LEU A 130 -2.87 7.34 18.27
CA LEU A 130 -4.26 7.08 17.92
C LEU A 130 -4.28 6.46 16.52
N SER A 131 -4.61 5.18 16.46
CA SER A 131 -4.55 4.37 15.23
C SER A 131 -5.93 3.93 14.80
N ASP A 132 -6.28 4.15 13.51
CA ASP A 132 -7.45 3.50 12.92
C ASP A 132 -7.32 1.98 13.07
N GLU A 133 -8.42 1.31 13.40
CA GLU A 133 -8.43 -0.13 13.69
C GLU A 133 -8.11 -1.01 12.46
N LEU A 134 -8.31 -0.47 11.24
CA LEU A 134 -8.04 -1.17 9.98
C LEU A 134 -6.70 -0.79 9.34
N ASN A 135 -5.86 -0.03 10.01
CA ASN A 135 -4.54 0.34 9.53
C ASN A 135 -3.71 -0.89 9.13
N HIS A 136 -2.88 -0.71 8.12
CA HIS A 136 -1.99 -1.74 7.59
C HIS A 136 -1.05 -2.33 8.66
N ALA A 137 -0.72 -3.63 8.53
CA ALA A 137 0.13 -4.35 9.48
C ALA A 137 1.48 -3.65 9.75
N SER A 138 2.10 -3.02 8.76
CA SER A 138 3.36 -2.28 8.94
C SER A 138 3.23 -1.05 9.83
N ILE A 139 2.07 -0.38 9.81
CA ILE A 139 1.75 0.73 10.73
C ILE A 139 1.63 0.16 12.15
N ILE A 140 0.87 -0.93 12.31
CA ILE A 140 0.70 -1.59 13.61
C ILE A 140 2.04 -2.02 14.20
N ASP A 141 2.91 -2.61 13.38
CA ASP A 141 4.24 -3.05 13.83
C ASP A 141 5.17 -1.87 14.14
N GLY A 142 5.12 -0.79 13.34
CA GLY A 142 5.81 0.45 13.64
C GLY A 142 5.38 1.07 14.98
N CYS A 143 4.06 1.10 15.24
CA CYS A 143 3.50 1.57 16.51
C CYS A 143 3.97 0.70 17.68
N ARG A 144 3.95 -0.62 17.55
CA ARG A 144 4.43 -1.54 18.59
C ARG A 144 5.92 -1.35 18.90
N LEU A 145 6.75 -1.22 17.86
CA LEU A 145 8.19 -1.04 18.01
C LEU A 145 8.59 0.29 18.63
N SER A 146 7.77 1.33 18.52
CA SER A 146 8.00 2.62 19.17
C SER A 146 7.92 2.54 20.70
N GLY A 147 7.16 1.57 21.22
CA GLY A 147 6.85 1.44 22.63
C GLY A 147 5.82 2.45 23.15
N ALA A 148 5.28 3.32 22.30
CA ALA A 148 4.21 4.25 22.64
C ALA A 148 2.90 3.52 22.96
N LYS A 149 2.02 4.16 23.74
CA LYS A 149 0.68 3.62 24.00
C LYS A 149 -0.16 3.68 22.73
N ILE A 150 -0.65 2.54 22.26
CA ILE A 150 -1.56 2.47 21.12
C ILE A 150 -2.99 2.58 21.62
N LEU A 151 -3.69 3.62 21.15
CA LEU A 151 -5.11 3.87 21.38
C LEU A 151 -5.82 3.70 20.05
N ARG A 152 -6.71 2.71 19.94
CA ARG A 152 -7.45 2.44 18.70
C ARG A 152 -8.74 3.24 18.68
N PHE A 153 -9.10 3.76 17.52
CA PHE A 153 -10.42 4.26 17.24
C PHE A 153 -11.07 3.44 16.12
N LYS A 154 -12.39 3.41 16.10
CA LYS A 154 -13.16 2.66 15.11
C LYS A 154 -12.91 3.22 13.72
N HIS A 155 -12.86 2.33 12.75
CA HIS A 155 -12.56 2.65 11.37
C HIS A 155 -13.43 3.78 10.82
N SER A 156 -12.77 4.84 10.34
CA SER A 156 -13.39 6.04 9.76
C SER A 156 -14.46 6.71 10.64
N ASP A 157 -14.45 6.48 11.95
CA ASP A 157 -15.38 7.07 12.94
C ASP A 157 -14.72 8.27 13.65
N MET A 158 -15.02 9.46 13.16
CA MET A 158 -14.44 10.69 13.67
C MET A 158 -14.97 11.08 15.06
N ASP A 159 -16.17 10.66 15.42
CA ASP A 159 -16.71 10.87 16.76
C ASP A 159 -15.95 10.00 17.78
N ASP A 160 -15.65 8.75 17.41
CA ASP A 160 -14.84 7.88 18.25
C ASP A 160 -13.39 8.38 18.34
N LEU A 161 -12.80 8.90 17.24
CA LEU A 161 -11.49 9.55 17.28
C LEU A 161 -11.47 10.76 18.22
N ARG A 162 -12.49 11.64 18.15
CA ARG A 162 -12.61 12.78 19.07
C ARG A 162 -12.72 12.35 20.52
N ARG A 163 -13.49 11.30 20.80
CA ARG A 163 -13.60 10.73 22.17
C ARG A 163 -12.24 10.23 22.65
N VAL A 164 -11.56 9.41 21.86
CA VAL A 164 -10.28 8.78 22.24
C VAL A 164 -9.17 9.83 22.45
N ILE A 165 -9.06 10.83 21.57
CA ILE A 165 -8.03 11.87 21.71
C ILE A 165 -8.29 12.78 22.89
N LYS A 166 -9.56 13.13 23.15
CA LYS A 166 -9.96 13.90 24.30
C LYS A 166 -9.57 13.19 25.61
N GLU A 167 -9.95 11.92 25.74
CA GLU A 167 -9.58 11.11 26.93
C GLU A 167 -8.06 11.03 27.09
N ALA A 168 -7.30 10.84 26.01
CA ALA A 168 -5.84 10.83 26.05
C ALA A 168 -5.25 12.16 26.52
N LYS A 169 -5.74 13.29 25.98
CA LYS A 169 -5.26 14.65 26.33
C LYS A 169 -5.59 15.00 27.80
N GLU A 170 -6.82 14.73 28.24
CA GLU A 170 -7.30 15.02 29.62
C GLU A 170 -6.61 14.15 30.67
N SER A 171 -6.13 12.96 30.30
CA SER A 171 -5.40 12.09 31.21
C SER A 171 -4.09 12.68 31.73
N GLY A 172 -3.46 13.59 30.97
CA GLY A 172 -2.15 14.15 31.28
C GLY A 172 -0.98 13.16 31.27
N LEU A 173 -1.22 11.92 30.80
CA LEU A 173 -0.23 10.83 30.84
C LEU A 173 0.78 10.89 29.70
N TYR A 174 0.45 11.55 28.60
CA TYR A 174 1.23 11.49 27.35
C TYR A 174 1.84 12.85 27.00
N LYS A 175 3.09 12.85 26.53
CA LYS A 175 3.79 14.07 26.13
C LYS A 175 3.40 14.51 24.73
N LYS A 176 3.26 13.55 23.79
CA LYS A 176 2.85 13.79 22.41
C LYS A 176 1.74 12.84 22.03
N LEU A 177 0.87 13.29 21.15
CA LEU A 177 -0.17 12.51 20.52
C LEU A 177 0.12 12.44 19.01
N LEU A 178 -0.06 11.27 18.40
CA LEU A 178 0.05 11.07 16.96
C LEU A 178 -1.23 10.41 16.46
N ILE A 179 -1.89 11.00 15.47
CA ILE A 179 -2.98 10.35 14.72
C ILE A 179 -2.37 9.72 13.48
N ILE A 180 -2.57 8.41 13.31
CA ILE A 180 -2.01 7.64 12.20
C ILE A 180 -3.09 6.86 11.46
N THR A 181 -3.09 6.97 10.12
CA THR A 181 -4.07 6.32 9.24
C THR A 181 -3.46 5.92 7.89
N ASP A 182 -4.00 4.87 7.26
CA ASP A 182 -3.86 4.70 5.81
C ASP A 182 -4.62 5.82 5.09
N GLY A 183 -4.11 6.32 3.97
CA GLY A 183 -4.81 7.27 3.11
C GLY A 183 -5.89 6.61 2.26
N VAL A 184 -5.62 5.37 1.83
CA VAL A 184 -6.56 4.45 1.17
C VAL A 184 -6.43 3.07 1.80
N PHE A 185 -7.52 2.53 2.31
CA PHE A 185 -7.55 1.22 2.95
C PHE A 185 -7.55 0.10 1.90
N SER A 186 -6.52 -0.71 1.92
CA SER A 186 -6.17 -1.65 0.85
C SER A 186 -7.16 -2.78 0.63
N MET A 187 -7.98 -3.12 1.64
CA MET A 187 -8.91 -4.26 1.59
C MET A 187 -10.33 -3.84 1.23
N ASP A 188 -10.70 -2.60 1.50
CA ASP A 188 -12.02 -2.04 1.29
C ASP A 188 -12.04 -1.01 0.14
N GLY A 189 -10.93 -0.29 -0.09
CA GLY A 189 -10.81 0.70 -1.15
C GLY A 189 -11.48 2.02 -0.84
N ASP A 190 -11.78 2.28 0.42
CA ASP A 190 -12.27 3.56 0.92
C ASP A 190 -11.13 4.52 1.22
N ILE A 191 -11.45 5.80 1.31
CA ILE A 191 -10.52 6.89 1.53
C ILE A 191 -10.65 7.40 2.97
N ALA A 192 -9.53 7.61 3.65
CA ALA A 192 -9.54 8.20 4.99
C ALA A 192 -10.19 9.59 4.98
N LYS A 193 -10.93 9.91 6.04
CA LYS A 193 -11.52 11.24 6.26
C LYS A 193 -10.45 12.26 6.70
N LEU A 194 -9.43 12.41 5.84
CA LEU A 194 -8.22 13.18 6.17
C LEU A 194 -8.50 14.65 6.55
N PRO A 195 -9.47 15.37 5.93
CA PRO A 195 -9.80 16.73 6.37
C PRO A 195 -10.23 16.80 7.83
N GLU A 196 -11.12 15.90 8.25
CA GLU A 196 -11.61 15.85 9.64
C GLU A 196 -10.53 15.40 10.61
N ILE A 197 -9.65 14.47 10.18
CA ILE A 197 -8.48 14.03 10.98
C ILE A 197 -7.54 15.21 11.22
N VAL A 198 -7.25 16.02 10.20
CA VAL A 198 -6.41 17.22 10.32
C VAL A 198 -7.03 18.23 11.25
N GLU A 199 -8.33 18.50 11.11
CA GLU A 199 -9.07 19.40 12.02
C GLU A 199 -8.96 18.96 13.48
N ILE A 200 -9.17 17.67 13.75
CA ILE A 200 -9.03 17.10 15.10
C ILE A 200 -7.58 17.21 15.59
N ALA A 201 -6.61 16.95 14.73
CA ALA A 201 -5.20 17.08 15.11
C ALA A 201 -4.82 18.52 15.49
N GLU A 202 -5.28 19.51 14.72
CA GLU A 202 -5.08 20.94 15.03
C GLU A 202 -5.76 21.32 16.37
N GLU A 203 -6.99 20.84 16.64
CA GLU A 203 -7.73 21.10 17.87
C GLU A 203 -6.99 20.60 19.12
N TYR A 204 -6.35 19.43 19.03
CA TYR A 204 -5.71 18.78 20.19
C TYR A 204 -4.18 18.89 20.20
N ASP A 205 -3.58 19.64 19.29
CA ASP A 205 -2.11 19.76 19.13
C ASP A 205 -1.45 18.37 19.00
N ALA A 206 -1.97 17.57 18.07
CA ALA A 206 -1.49 16.22 17.77
C ALA A 206 -0.78 16.20 16.42
N LEU A 207 0.22 15.33 16.29
CA LEU A 207 0.90 15.05 15.03
C LEU A 207 0.00 14.25 14.09
N THR A 208 0.18 14.44 12.79
CA THR A 208 -0.56 13.76 11.74
C THR A 208 0.36 12.88 10.89
N TYR A 209 -0.10 11.67 10.60
CA TYR A 209 0.64 10.68 9.81
C TYR A 209 -0.30 9.95 8.86
N VAL A 210 -0.03 10.03 7.56
CA VAL A 210 -0.82 9.33 6.55
C VAL A 210 0.06 8.38 5.74
N ASP A 211 -0.37 7.13 5.59
CA ASP A 211 0.25 6.15 4.70
C ASP A 211 -0.48 6.13 3.35
N ASP A 212 0.13 6.76 2.37
CA ASP A 212 -0.34 6.87 1.00
C ASP A 212 0.10 5.68 0.11
N ALA A 213 0.43 4.52 0.68
CA ALA A 213 0.90 3.37 -0.11
C ALA A 213 -0.09 2.93 -1.20
N HIS A 214 -1.39 3.10 -0.99
CA HIS A 214 -2.44 2.85 -1.98
C HIS A 214 -3.04 4.15 -2.57
N ALA A 215 -2.59 5.32 -2.12
CA ALA A 215 -3.03 6.61 -2.63
C ALA A 215 -2.03 7.24 -3.61
N SER A 216 -0.72 7.03 -3.41
CA SER A 216 0.33 7.50 -4.34
C SER A 216 0.16 6.85 -5.71
N GLY A 217 0.09 7.67 -6.77
CA GLY A 217 -0.23 7.24 -8.13
C GLY A 217 -1.71 6.98 -8.37
N VAL A 218 -2.59 7.20 -7.38
CA VAL A 218 -4.03 6.91 -7.45
C VAL A 218 -4.89 8.13 -7.15
N LEU A 219 -4.65 8.81 -6.04
CA LEU A 219 -5.39 9.99 -5.59
C LEU A 219 -4.68 11.30 -5.95
N GLY A 220 -5.46 12.38 -6.07
CA GLY A 220 -4.98 13.70 -6.48
C GLY A 220 -4.84 13.82 -7.98
N LYS A 221 -4.68 15.05 -8.49
CA LYS A 221 -4.76 15.38 -9.92
C LYS A 221 -3.83 14.52 -10.80
N ASN A 222 -2.58 14.36 -10.37
CA ASN A 222 -1.54 13.56 -11.04
C ASN A 222 -1.09 12.35 -10.23
N GLY A 223 -1.91 11.92 -9.26
CA GLY A 223 -1.57 10.81 -8.39
C GLY A 223 -0.63 11.15 -7.23
N SER A 224 -0.53 12.41 -6.84
CA SER A 224 0.38 12.80 -5.74
C SER A 224 -0.12 12.41 -4.34
N GLY A 225 -1.29 11.81 -4.19
CA GLY A 225 -1.76 11.16 -2.97
C GLY A 225 -2.93 11.86 -2.28
N SER A 226 -3.25 11.41 -1.06
CA SER A 226 -4.43 11.85 -0.30
C SER A 226 -4.36 13.33 0.10
N VAL A 227 -3.20 13.82 0.49
CA VAL A 227 -3.01 15.23 0.84
C VAL A 227 -3.33 16.14 -0.34
N SER A 228 -2.90 15.77 -1.55
CA SER A 228 -3.24 16.50 -2.78
C SER A 228 -4.72 16.37 -3.13
N HIS A 229 -5.31 15.19 -2.92
CA HIS A 229 -6.73 14.93 -3.21
C HIS A 229 -7.64 15.89 -2.45
N PHE A 230 -7.32 16.14 -1.18
CA PHE A 230 -8.09 17.05 -0.30
C PHE A 230 -7.53 18.48 -0.21
N ASN A 231 -6.48 18.80 -0.98
CA ASN A 231 -5.82 20.11 -0.94
C ASN A 231 -5.34 20.52 0.47
N LEU A 232 -4.76 19.55 1.21
CA LEU A 232 -4.27 19.72 2.59
C LEU A 232 -2.75 19.96 2.65
N TYR A 233 -2.19 20.65 1.66
CA TYR A 233 -0.76 20.95 1.60
C TYR A 233 -0.28 21.68 2.85
N GLY A 234 0.81 21.20 3.46
CA GLY A 234 1.38 21.75 4.68
C GLY A 234 0.59 21.46 5.97
N LYS A 235 -0.49 20.66 5.89
CA LYS A 235 -1.36 20.33 7.03
C LYS A 235 -1.10 18.94 7.61
N VAL A 236 -0.35 18.11 6.93
CA VAL A 236 -0.02 16.75 7.36
C VAL A 236 1.49 16.66 7.57
N ASP A 237 1.92 16.29 8.80
CA ASP A 237 3.33 16.28 9.17
C ASP A 237 4.13 15.20 8.46
N CYS A 238 3.58 13.99 8.37
CA CYS A 238 4.24 12.83 7.77
C CYS A 238 3.38 12.23 6.67
N GLN A 239 3.87 12.24 5.43
CA GLN A 239 3.28 11.53 4.30
C GLN A 239 4.19 10.37 3.92
N ILE A 240 3.71 9.14 4.11
CA ILE A 240 4.44 7.93 3.72
C ILE A 240 3.88 7.43 2.39
N GLY A 241 4.74 6.84 1.57
CA GLY A 241 4.31 6.15 0.37
C GLY A 241 5.21 4.99 0.02
N THR A 242 4.75 4.19 -0.93
CA THR A 242 5.56 3.10 -1.49
C THR A 242 5.84 3.33 -2.96
N LEU A 243 7.03 2.92 -3.40
CA LEU A 243 7.45 2.91 -4.80
C LEU A 243 7.15 1.56 -5.48
N SER A 244 6.55 0.60 -4.74
CA SER A 244 6.35 -0.77 -5.21
C SER A 244 4.95 -1.08 -5.76
N LYS A 245 4.05 -0.09 -5.82
CA LYS A 245 2.66 -0.27 -6.30
C LYS A 245 2.43 0.51 -7.59
N ALA A 246 1.82 1.68 -7.53
CA ALA A 246 1.53 2.49 -8.73
C ALA A 246 2.81 2.92 -9.48
N ILE A 247 3.90 3.20 -8.75
CA ILE A 247 5.21 3.52 -9.34
C ILE A 247 5.86 2.31 -10.02
N GLY A 248 5.53 1.08 -9.56
CA GLY A 248 5.87 -0.15 -10.25
C GLY A 248 7.30 -0.67 -10.04
N VAL A 249 8.05 -0.14 -9.07
CA VAL A 249 9.44 -0.53 -8.79
C VAL A 249 9.56 -1.19 -7.41
N VAL A 250 10.48 -0.76 -6.58
CA VAL A 250 10.64 -1.17 -5.18
C VAL A 250 11.07 0.02 -4.34
N GLY A 251 10.76 0.01 -3.06
CA GLY A 251 11.11 1.09 -2.15
C GLY A 251 9.92 1.74 -1.48
N GLY A 252 10.22 2.74 -0.68
CA GLY A 252 9.27 3.61 -0.04
C GLY A 252 9.89 4.96 0.25
N TYR A 253 9.06 5.91 0.65
CA TYR A 253 9.52 7.26 0.98
C TYR A 253 8.73 7.85 2.13
N VAL A 254 9.33 8.80 2.82
CA VAL A 254 8.69 9.69 3.79
C VAL A 254 8.89 11.12 3.32
N ALA A 255 7.79 11.86 3.23
CA ALA A 255 7.77 13.25 2.79
C ALA A 255 7.24 14.15 3.92
N GLY A 256 7.82 15.32 4.09
CA GLY A 256 7.44 16.29 5.12
C GLY A 256 8.35 17.50 5.16
N THR A 257 8.51 18.11 6.35
CA THR A 257 9.42 19.23 6.53
C THR A 257 10.90 18.80 6.46
N LYS A 258 11.79 19.73 6.22
CA LYS A 258 13.22 19.47 6.19
C LYS A 258 13.71 18.92 7.53
N GLU A 259 13.24 19.46 8.65
CA GLU A 259 13.59 19.02 10.01
C GLU A 259 13.17 17.58 10.28
N LEU A 260 11.97 17.18 9.83
CA LEU A 260 11.51 15.78 9.92
C LEU A 260 12.48 14.87 9.17
N ILE A 261 12.81 15.22 7.93
CA ILE A 261 13.68 14.38 7.10
C ILE A 261 15.11 14.31 7.65
N ASP A 262 15.66 15.42 8.11
CA ASP A 262 16.99 15.43 8.75
C ASP A 262 16.98 14.60 10.05
N TRP A 263 15.90 14.66 10.83
CA TRP A 263 15.74 13.79 12.00
C TRP A 263 15.71 12.31 11.63
N LEU A 264 14.97 11.94 10.59
CA LEU A 264 14.88 10.55 10.13
C LEU A 264 16.22 10.02 9.59
N LYS A 265 17.01 10.84 8.93
CA LYS A 265 18.39 10.50 8.51
C LYS A 265 19.29 10.13 9.69
N LEU A 266 19.00 10.65 10.89
CA LEU A 266 19.80 10.43 12.10
C LEU A 266 19.21 9.37 13.04
N ARG A 267 17.91 9.03 12.92
CA ARG A 267 17.17 8.19 13.86
C ARG A 267 16.38 7.05 13.23
N GLY A 268 16.09 7.11 11.94
CA GLY A 268 15.36 6.06 11.22
C GLY A 268 16.18 4.78 11.09
N ARG A 269 15.98 3.82 11.98
CA ARG A 269 16.80 2.59 12.05
C ARG A 269 16.90 1.82 10.73
N PRO A 270 15.83 1.60 9.94
CA PRO A 270 15.97 0.95 8.65
C PRO A 270 16.84 1.73 7.66
N PHE A 271 16.85 3.06 7.72
CA PHE A 271 17.73 3.89 6.92
C PHE A 271 19.22 3.78 7.36
N LEU A 272 19.44 3.79 8.67
CA LEU A 272 20.78 3.74 9.25
C LEU A 272 21.49 2.39 9.06
N PHE A 273 20.70 1.29 9.02
CA PHE A 273 21.25 -0.07 9.13
C PHE A 273 20.89 -0.98 7.95
N SER A 274 20.38 -0.42 6.85
CA SER A 274 20.16 -1.16 5.59
C SER A 274 20.92 -0.49 4.44
N THR A 275 21.48 -1.29 3.56
CA THR A 275 22.11 -0.81 2.32
C THR A 275 21.13 0.07 1.53
N ALA A 276 21.64 1.11 0.90
CA ALA A 276 20.85 2.02 0.07
C ALA A 276 20.12 1.28 -1.08
N MET A 277 19.05 1.90 -1.57
CA MET A 277 18.34 1.46 -2.78
C MET A 277 19.32 1.28 -3.94
N THR A 278 19.06 0.30 -4.83
CA THR A 278 19.91 0.11 -6.00
C THR A 278 19.78 1.27 -6.98
N PRO A 279 20.85 1.64 -7.70
CA PRO A 279 20.78 2.71 -8.71
C PRO A 279 19.75 2.44 -9.80
N GLY A 280 19.61 1.18 -10.22
CA GLY A 280 18.61 0.78 -11.22
C GLY A 280 17.18 1.05 -10.76
N ASP A 281 16.87 0.74 -9.49
CA ASP A 281 15.57 1.04 -8.91
C ASP A 281 15.34 2.55 -8.77
N ALA A 282 16.37 3.29 -8.32
CA ALA A 282 16.29 4.75 -8.22
C ALA A 282 16.02 5.41 -9.59
N GLY A 283 16.73 4.99 -10.64
CA GLY A 283 16.53 5.49 -12.00
C GLY A 283 15.13 5.20 -12.56
N ALA A 284 14.62 3.99 -12.33
CA ALA A 284 13.25 3.63 -12.70
C ALA A 284 12.20 4.47 -11.93
N CYS A 285 12.38 4.67 -10.63
CA CYS A 285 11.50 5.51 -9.82
C CYS A 285 11.49 6.97 -10.29
N ILE A 286 12.67 7.53 -10.60
CA ILE A 286 12.78 8.88 -11.17
C ILE A 286 11.93 8.99 -12.43
N LYS A 287 12.08 8.05 -13.37
CA LYS A 287 11.31 8.06 -14.62
C LYS A 287 9.82 7.95 -14.38
N ALA A 288 9.38 7.13 -13.43
CA ALA A 288 7.96 7.02 -13.08
C ALA A 288 7.39 8.34 -12.53
N ILE A 289 8.12 9.02 -11.66
CA ILE A 289 7.72 10.33 -11.12
C ILE A 289 7.69 11.41 -12.20
N GLU A 290 8.63 11.40 -13.16
CA GLU A 290 8.59 12.30 -14.31
C GLU A 290 7.33 12.08 -15.14
N ILE A 291 6.99 10.84 -15.49
CA ILE A 291 5.77 10.50 -16.24
C ILE A 291 4.52 11.05 -15.54
N LEU A 292 4.41 10.87 -14.24
CA LEU A 292 3.27 11.36 -13.46
C LEU A 292 3.25 12.89 -13.30
N SER A 293 4.42 13.52 -13.27
CA SER A 293 4.52 14.98 -13.18
C SER A 293 4.14 15.66 -14.50
N GLU A 294 4.35 14.99 -15.64
CA GLU A 294 4.11 15.51 -16.99
C GLU A 294 2.66 15.30 -17.47
N SER A 295 1.97 14.24 -16.99
CA SER A 295 0.65 13.87 -17.52
C SER A 295 -0.24 13.21 -16.45
N THR A 296 -1.55 13.50 -16.52
CA THR A 296 -2.60 12.83 -15.73
C THR A 296 -3.16 11.58 -16.42
N GLU A 297 -2.79 11.31 -17.68
CA GLU A 297 -3.42 10.30 -18.53
C GLU A 297 -3.53 8.91 -17.88
N LEU A 298 -2.46 8.45 -17.20
CA LEU A 298 -2.47 7.13 -16.56
C LEU A 298 -3.42 7.09 -15.36
N VAL A 299 -3.47 8.17 -14.57
CA VAL A 299 -4.38 8.28 -13.44
C VAL A 299 -5.82 8.36 -13.92
N ASP A 300 -6.10 9.19 -14.93
CA ASP A 300 -7.44 9.33 -15.50
C ASP A 300 -7.96 8.00 -16.07
N ARG A 301 -7.13 7.28 -16.80
CA ARG A 301 -7.44 5.95 -17.34
C ARG A 301 -7.64 4.89 -16.25
N LEU A 302 -6.85 4.93 -15.18
CA LEU A 302 -7.05 4.07 -14.02
C LEU A 302 -8.45 4.27 -13.42
N TRP A 303 -8.85 5.52 -13.21
CA TRP A 303 -10.15 5.86 -12.65
C TRP A 303 -11.31 5.53 -13.60
N GLU A 304 -11.15 5.76 -14.90
CA GLU A 304 -12.14 5.37 -15.93
C GLU A 304 -12.37 3.85 -15.88
N ASN A 305 -11.29 3.07 -15.93
CA ASN A 305 -11.33 1.61 -15.86
C ASN A 305 -11.95 1.12 -14.56
N GLY A 306 -11.58 1.72 -13.43
CA GLY A 306 -12.14 1.38 -12.11
C GLY A 306 -13.64 1.61 -12.04
N ARG A 307 -14.12 2.78 -12.47
CA ARG A 307 -15.56 3.10 -12.54
C ARG A 307 -16.32 2.15 -13.47
N TYR A 308 -15.74 1.88 -14.65
CA TYR A 308 -16.33 0.97 -15.62
C TYR A 308 -16.55 -0.44 -15.06
N PHE A 309 -15.51 -1.02 -14.47
CA PHE A 309 -15.58 -2.37 -13.91
C PHE A 309 -16.53 -2.46 -12.70
N LYS A 310 -16.50 -1.47 -11.80
CA LYS A 310 -17.45 -1.38 -10.68
C LYS A 310 -18.90 -1.34 -11.13
N THR A 311 -19.20 -0.53 -12.15
CA THR A 311 -20.55 -0.43 -12.70
C THR A 311 -21.04 -1.77 -13.23
N LYS A 312 -20.17 -2.52 -13.91
CA LYS A 312 -20.53 -3.87 -14.39
C LYS A 312 -20.82 -4.84 -13.26
N LEU A 313 -19.92 -4.92 -12.25
CA LEU A 313 -20.13 -5.82 -11.12
C LEU A 313 -21.40 -5.48 -10.33
N LYS A 314 -21.65 -4.20 -10.06
CA LYS A 314 -22.91 -3.75 -9.41
C LYS A 314 -24.14 -4.11 -10.23
N GLY A 315 -24.10 -3.89 -11.56
CA GLY A 315 -25.18 -4.22 -12.47
C GLY A 315 -25.53 -5.71 -12.52
N MET A 316 -24.57 -6.58 -12.20
CA MET A 316 -24.76 -8.03 -12.08
C MET A 316 -25.28 -8.48 -10.71
N GLY A 317 -25.34 -7.58 -9.71
CA GLY A 317 -25.80 -7.89 -8.35
C GLY A 317 -24.71 -8.22 -7.35
N PHE A 318 -23.43 -8.05 -7.69
CA PHE A 318 -22.33 -8.23 -6.73
C PHE A 318 -22.31 -7.10 -5.68
N ASP A 319 -22.16 -7.48 -4.42
CA ASP A 319 -21.83 -6.55 -3.35
C ASP A 319 -20.35 -6.15 -3.44
N ILE A 320 -20.07 -4.89 -3.69
CA ILE A 320 -18.71 -4.34 -3.79
C ILE A 320 -18.33 -3.45 -2.60
N GLY A 321 -19.08 -3.51 -1.51
CA GLY A 321 -18.85 -2.70 -0.32
C GLY A 321 -18.97 -1.20 -0.61
N HIS A 322 -18.19 -0.41 0.16
CA HIS A 322 -18.18 1.06 0.09
C HIS A 322 -16.95 1.62 -0.63
N SER A 323 -16.34 0.84 -1.52
CA SER A 323 -15.12 1.27 -2.19
C SER A 323 -15.30 2.52 -3.04
N GLU A 324 -14.42 3.49 -2.82
CA GLU A 324 -14.37 4.78 -3.50
C GLU A 324 -13.26 4.84 -4.57
N THR A 325 -12.27 3.93 -4.52
CA THR A 325 -11.05 3.94 -5.36
C THR A 325 -11.08 2.83 -6.42
N PRO A 326 -10.10 2.71 -7.32
CA PRO A 326 -10.00 1.58 -8.26
C PRO A 326 -9.85 0.18 -7.63
N ILE A 327 -9.66 0.07 -6.33
CA ILE A 327 -9.80 -1.20 -5.61
C ILE A 327 -11.29 -1.57 -5.57
N THR A 328 -11.63 -2.81 -5.94
CA THR A 328 -13.03 -3.26 -5.99
C THR A 328 -13.15 -4.61 -5.27
N PRO A 329 -13.50 -4.63 -3.98
CA PRO A 329 -13.81 -5.88 -3.29
C PRO A 329 -15.13 -6.45 -3.80
N VAL A 330 -15.23 -7.77 -3.92
CA VAL A 330 -16.49 -8.51 -4.04
C VAL A 330 -16.70 -9.22 -2.72
N MET A 331 -17.69 -8.76 -1.95
CA MET A 331 -17.94 -9.22 -0.60
C MET A 331 -18.61 -10.60 -0.63
N ILE A 332 -18.01 -11.58 0.06
CA ILE A 332 -18.51 -12.97 0.12
C ILE A 332 -18.94 -13.33 1.54
N GLY A 333 -18.26 -12.82 2.55
CA GLY A 333 -18.49 -13.09 3.96
C GLY A 333 -17.79 -14.36 4.46
N ASP A 334 -18.20 -15.53 3.96
CA ASP A 334 -17.63 -16.83 4.33
C ASP A 334 -16.23 -17.03 3.72
N GLU A 335 -15.25 -17.42 4.56
CA GLU A 335 -13.87 -17.58 4.16
C GLU A 335 -13.65 -18.70 3.13
N ALA A 336 -14.25 -19.87 3.37
CA ALA A 336 -14.10 -21.03 2.48
C ALA A 336 -14.76 -20.75 1.12
N LYS A 337 -15.94 -20.12 1.13
CA LYS A 337 -16.66 -19.71 -0.09
C LYS A 337 -15.85 -18.68 -0.89
N ALA A 338 -15.23 -17.69 -0.23
CA ALA A 338 -14.41 -16.67 -0.88
C ALA A 338 -13.16 -17.28 -1.53
N MET A 339 -12.48 -18.21 -0.84
CA MET A 339 -11.32 -18.88 -1.38
C MET A 339 -11.68 -19.77 -2.57
N LYS A 340 -12.77 -20.55 -2.45
CA LYS A 340 -13.25 -21.37 -3.55
C LYS A 340 -13.68 -20.53 -4.76
N PHE A 341 -14.33 -19.41 -4.54
CA PHE A 341 -14.72 -18.48 -5.60
C PHE A 341 -13.50 -17.91 -6.34
N SER A 342 -12.45 -17.54 -5.62
CA SER A 342 -11.17 -17.13 -6.21
C SER A 342 -10.53 -18.23 -7.05
N ASP A 343 -10.54 -19.47 -6.57
CA ASP A 343 -10.03 -20.63 -7.32
C ASP A 343 -10.86 -20.91 -8.59
N ASP A 344 -12.20 -20.80 -8.50
CA ASP A 344 -13.10 -20.99 -9.64
C ASP A 344 -12.89 -19.88 -10.70
N LEU A 345 -12.67 -18.61 -10.29
CA LEU A 345 -12.29 -17.53 -11.20
C LEU A 345 -10.96 -17.82 -11.91
N PHE A 346 -9.96 -18.30 -11.16
CA PHE A 346 -8.66 -18.69 -11.74
C PHE A 346 -8.81 -19.80 -12.79
N ASN A 347 -9.66 -20.79 -12.51
CA ASN A 347 -9.95 -21.87 -13.44
C ASN A 347 -10.63 -21.39 -14.73
N GLU A 348 -11.33 -20.28 -14.71
CA GLU A 348 -11.94 -19.66 -15.89
C GLU A 348 -11.04 -18.62 -16.58
N GLY A 349 -9.79 -18.40 -16.10
CA GLY A 349 -8.84 -17.49 -16.72
C GLY A 349 -8.76 -16.08 -16.12
N LEU A 350 -9.24 -15.92 -14.89
CA LEU A 350 -9.21 -14.64 -14.18
C LEU A 350 -8.51 -14.79 -12.82
N PHE A 351 -7.41 -14.09 -12.61
CA PHE A 351 -6.71 -14.07 -11.32
C PHE A 351 -7.18 -12.91 -10.46
N ALA A 352 -8.06 -13.21 -9.50
CA ALA A 352 -8.56 -12.30 -8.49
C ALA A 352 -8.44 -12.96 -7.11
N GLN A 353 -7.64 -12.36 -6.22
CA GLN A 353 -7.23 -12.99 -4.96
C GLN A 353 -8.34 -12.97 -3.92
N GLY A 354 -8.67 -14.14 -3.39
CA GLY A 354 -9.50 -14.27 -2.18
C GLY A 354 -8.74 -13.80 -0.94
N ILE A 355 -9.38 -12.98 -0.13
CA ILE A 355 -8.85 -12.40 1.11
C ILE A 355 -9.73 -12.84 2.27
N ALA A 356 -9.12 -13.46 3.28
CA ALA A 356 -9.79 -13.97 4.48
C ALA A 356 -9.00 -13.62 5.75
N PHE A 357 -9.51 -14.03 6.91
CA PHE A 357 -8.76 -13.91 8.16
C PHE A 357 -7.36 -14.56 8.04
N PRO A 358 -6.27 -13.96 8.60
CA PRO A 358 -6.28 -12.78 9.50
C PRO A 358 -6.19 -11.42 8.80
N THR A 359 -6.14 -11.36 7.46
CA THR A 359 -5.98 -10.11 6.71
C THR A 359 -7.23 -9.22 6.81
N VAL A 360 -8.41 -9.81 6.91
CA VAL A 360 -9.68 -9.14 7.18
C VAL A 360 -10.39 -9.83 8.35
N PRO A 361 -11.31 -9.17 9.05
CA PRO A 361 -12.06 -9.79 10.15
C PRO A 361 -12.83 -11.05 9.70
N ARG A 362 -13.09 -11.98 10.65
CA ARG A 362 -13.92 -13.17 10.39
C ARG A 362 -15.30 -12.78 9.90
N GLY A 363 -15.84 -13.54 8.94
CA GLY A 363 -17.12 -13.26 8.31
C GLY A 363 -17.11 -12.06 7.35
N LYS A 364 -15.94 -11.50 7.04
CA LYS A 364 -15.73 -10.37 6.11
C LYS A 364 -14.83 -10.75 4.93
N ALA A 365 -14.75 -12.04 4.60
CA ALA A 365 -13.94 -12.50 3.48
C ALA A 365 -14.49 -11.94 2.15
N ARG A 366 -13.59 -11.70 1.21
CA ARG A 366 -13.86 -11.06 -0.07
C ARG A 366 -12.91 -11.53 -1.16
N VAL A 367 -13.26 -11.31 -2.41
CA VAL A 367 -12.31 -11.34 -3.52
C VAL A 367 -11.96 -9.90 -3.89
N ARG A 368 -10.68 -9.53 -3.74
CA ARG A 368 -10.21 -8.16 -4.00
C ARG A 368 -9.74 -8.02 -5.43
N ASN A 369 -10.34 -7.09 -6.17
CA ASN A 369 -9.92 -6.72 -7.51
C ASN A 369 -9.19 -5.39 -7.51
N ILE A 370 -8.11 -5.31 -8.25
CA ILE A 370 -7.41 -4.08 -8.59
C ILE A 370 -7.38 -3.97 -10.11
N VAL A 371 -8.15 -3.03 -10.61
CA VAL A 371 -8.10 -2.63 -12.01
C VAL A 371 -6.91 -1.69 -12.21
N THR A 372 -6.25 -1.77 -13.35
CA THR A 372 -5.08 -0.93 -13.67
C THR A 372 -5.34 -0.07 -14.90
N ALA A 373 -4.53 0.98 -15.07
CA ALA A 373 -4.55 1.81 -16.28
C ALA A 373 -4.20 1.01 -17.56
N ALA A 374 -3.52 -0.13 -17.43
CA ALA A 374 -3.13 -0.97 -18.55
C ALA A 374 -4.23 -1.93 -19.04
N HIS A 375 -5.32 -2.13 -18.28
CA HIS A 375 -6.45 -2.92 -18.74
C HIS A 375 -7.18 -2.21 -19.88
N THR A 376 -7.54 -2.95 -20.93
CA THR A 376 -8.47 -2.49 -21.96
C THR A 376 -9.92 -2.75 -21.55
N LYS A 377 -10.88 -2.07 -22.18
CA LYS A 377 -12.31 -2.32 -21.93
C LYS A 377 -12.69 -3.76 -22.28
N ASP A 378 -12.15 -4.31 -23.37
CA ASP A 378 -12.41 -5.71 -23.77
C ASP A 378 -11.94 -6.70 -22.69
N MET A 379 -10.76 -6.47 -22.08
CA MET A 379 -10.30 -7.30 -20.96
C MET A 379 -11.21 -7.20 -19.73
N LEU A 380 -11.72 -6.00 -19.44
CA LEU A 380 -12.65 -5.78 -18.34
C LEU A 380 -14.03 -6.39 -18.61
N ASP A 381 -14.47 -6.43 -19.89
CA ASP A 381 -15.68 -7.10 -20.32
C ASP A 381 -15.56 -8.62 -20.19
N GLU A 382 -14.45 -9.19 -20.64
CA GLU A 382 -14.13 -10.60 -20.45
C GLU A 382 -14.08 -10.97 -18.95
N ALA A 383 -13.40 -10.18 -18.13
CA ALA A 383 -13.35 -10.39 -16.68
C ALA A 383 -14.74 -10.35 -16.05
N ALA A 384 -15.58 -9.40 -16.45
CA ALA A 384 -16.96 -9.27 -15.97
C ALA A 384 -17.84 -10.47 -16.38
N ALA A 385 -17.69 -10.98 -17.61
CA ALA A 385 -18.39 -12.18 -18.06
C ALA A 385 -17.97 -13.43 -17.27
N ILE A 386 -16.67 -13.56 -16.93
CA ILE A 386 -16.18 -14.64 -16.06
C ILE A 386 -16.78 -14.51 -14.66
N TYR A 387 -16.83 -13.29 -14.10
CA TYR A 387 -17.47 -13.02 -12.80
C TYR A 387 -18.95 -13.43 -12.81
N GLU A 388 -19.70 -13.06 -13.84
CA GLU A 388 -21.11 -13.41 -13.98
C GLU A 388 -21.32 -14.94 -14.01
N LYS A 389 -20.54 -15.63 -14.86
CA LYS A 389 -20.59 -17.10 -14.99
C LYS A 389 -20.32 -17.79 -13.66
N VAL A 390 -19.22 -17.42 -13.01
CA VAL A 390 -18.78 -18.06 -11.76
C VAL A 390 -19.67 -17.64 -10.58
N GLY A 391 -20.13 -16.38 -10.56
CA GLY A 391 -21.04 -15.86 -9.53
C GLY A 391 -22.39 -16.58 -9.49
N LYS A 392 -23.01 -16.79 -10.66
CA LYS A 392 -24.24 -17.57 -10.80
C LYS A 392 -24.03 -19.02 -10.36
N LYS A 393 -22.95 -19.66 -10.80
CA LYS A 393 -22.62 -21.04 -10.42
C LYS A 393 -22.40 -21.20 -8.92
N ALA A 394 -21.81 -20.21 -8.26
CA ALA A 394 -21.52 -20.21 -6.83
C ALA A 394 -22.69 -19.74 -5.96
N GLY A 395 -23.81 -19.30 -6.56
CA GLY A 395 -24.94 -18.71 -5.85
C GLY A 395 -24.55 -17.46 -5.04
N ILE A 396 -23.76 -16.58 -5.65
CA ILE A 396 -23.37 -15.28 -5.10
C ILE A 396 -24.28 -14.19 -5.67
N ILE A 397 -24.67 -14.34 -6.94
CA ILE A 397 -25.65 -13.51 -7.66
C ILE A 397 -26.70 -14.42 -8.31
#